data_a391ec402d126ef22ac4e00cf034bde3
#
_entry.id   a391ec402d126ef22ac4e00cf034bde3
#
_cell.length_a   1.000
_cell.length_b   1.000
_cell.length_c   1.000
_cell.angle_alpha   90.00
_cell.angle_beta   90.00
_cell.angle_gamma   90.00
#
_symmetry.space_group_name_H-M   'P 1'
#
loop_
_entity.id
_entity.type
_entity.pdbx_description
1 polymer ?
#
loop_
_entity_poly.entity_id
_entity_poly.type
_entity_poly.pdbx_seq_one_letter_code
_entity_poly.pdbx_strand_id
1 'polypeptide(L)'
;MTKKLSNSCSVINLHKKPSIKSEVVTQMLYGESFSIFKRYGRWLKIKINEDGYKGYIQNKNFSEFLKPSHKVSVLKANIYRLPNKSKRVNIMPFGSKIKVLEKKNNFLKFLKGWIHKNDLKPVSYVEKNPFKKVNIFKSIKYKWGGKSFKGIDCS
;
A
#
# COMPACT_ATOMS: atom_id res chain seq x y z
N MET A 1 5.48 13.47 -21.47
CA MET A 1 5.86 12.94 -20.13
C MET A 1 4.95 11.77 -19.77
N THR A 2 5.52 10.63 -19.49
CA THR A 2 4.76 9.47 -19.01
C THR A 2 4.23 9.78 -17.59
N LYS A 3 2.91 9.80 -17.44
CA LYS A 3 2.29 10.00 -16.12
C LYS A 3 2.77 8.91 -15.16
N LYS A 4 3.29 9.32 -14.01
CA LYS A 4 3.65 8.41 -12.93
C LYS A 4 2.37 7.88 -12.29
N LEU A 5 2.21 6.56 -12.22
CA LEU A 5 1.04 5.90 -11.65
C LEU A 5 1.33 5.33 -10.27
N SER A 6 0.30 5.13 -9.48
CA SER A 6 0.39 4.47 -8.16
C SER A 6 -0.74 3.48 -7.94
N ASN A 7 -0.46 2.51 -7.04
CA ASN A 7 -1.48 1.56 -6.61
C ASN A 7 -2.58 2.27 -5.81
N SER A 8 -3.81 2.15 -6.26
CA SER A 8 -5.02 2.67 -5.62
C SER A 8 -5.83 1.62 -4.85
N CYS A 9 -5.35 0.37 -4.80
CA CYS A 9 -5.90 -0.71 -3.98
C CYS A 9 -5.11 -0.86 -2.68
N SER A 10 -5.71 -1.42 -1.63
CA SER A 10 -4.99 -1.66 -0.37
C SER A 10 -3.73 -2.49 -0.58
N VAL A 11 -3.84 -3.58 -1.34
CA VAL A 11 -2.73 -4.46 -1.73
C VAL A 11 -3.03 -5.06 -3.10
N ILE A 12 -2.04 -5.17 -3.97
CA ILE A 12 -2.09 -6.01 -5.18
C ILE A 12 -0.87 -6.91 -5.27
N ASN A 13 -1.10 -8.13 -5.79
CA ASN A 13 -0.02 -9.08 -6.04
C ASN A 13 0.73 -8.72 -7.33
N LEU A 14 2.04 -8.79 -7.26
CA LEU A 14 2.93 -8.75 -8.41
C LEU A 14 3.30 -10.19 -8.79
N HIS A 15 2.99 -10.58 -10.00
CA HIS A 15 3.17 -11.95 -10.50
C HIS A 15 4.44 -12.10 -11.35
N LYS A 16 5.04 -13.29 -11.32
CA LYS A 16 6.24 -13.62 -12.13
C LYS A 16 5.94 -13.71 -13.63
N LYS A 17 4.72 -14.12 -13.99
CA LYS A 17 4.21 -14.22 -15.38
C LYS A 17 2.84 -13.52 -15.48
N PRO A 18 2.35 -13.17 -16.68
CA PRO A 18 1.05 -12.53 -16.86
C PRO A 18 -0.11 -13.52 -16.68
N SER A 19 -0.22 -14.10 -15.50
CA SER A 19 -1.24 -15.08 -15.11
C SER A 19 -1.51 -15.02 -13.61
N ILE A 20 -2.77 -15.10 -13.21
CA ILE A 20 -3.19 -15.17 -11.80
C ILE A 20 -2.72 -16.47 -11.11
N LYS A 21 -2.45 -17.51 -11.88
CA LYS A 21 -1.92 -18.80 -11.39
C LYS A 21 -0.39 -18.78 -11.23
N SER A 22 0.27 -17.73 -11.71
CA SER A 22 1.72 -17.59 -11.57
C SER A 22 2.11 -17.24 -10.14
N GLU A 23 3.33 -17.63 -9.78
CA GLU A 23 3.97 -17.25 -8.52
C GLU A 23 3.84 -15.76 -8.24
N VAL A 24 3.51 -15.40 -7.00
CA VAL A 24 3.52 -14.02 -6.51
C VAL A 24 4.94 -13.71 -6.06
N VAL A 25 5.61 -12.77 -6.73
CA VAL A 25 6.99 -12.38 -6.39
C VAL A 25 7.05 -11.38 -5.24
N THR A 26 6.05 -10.51 -5.14
CA THR A 26 5.88 -9.55 -4.03
C THR A 26 4.47 -8.94 -4.08
N GLN A 27 4.18 -8.05 -3.13
CA GLN A 27 2.96 -7.26 -3.12
C GLN A 27 3.29 -5.77 -3.27
N MET A 28 2.38 -5.02 -3.83
CA MET A 28 2.43 -3.56 -3.91
C MET A 28 1.33 -2.97 -3.02
N LEU A 29 1.73 -2.11 -2.08
CA LEU A 29 0.84 -1.46 -1.13
C LEU A 29 0.21 -0.20 -1.73
N TYR A 30 -0.86 0.29 -1.10
CA TYR A 30 -1.50 1.55 -1.49
C TYR A 30 -0.48 2.70 -1.49
N GLY A 31 -0.51 3.50 -2.56
CA GLY A 31 0.33 4.67 -2.73
C GLY A 31 1.76 4.39 -3.21
N GLU A 32 2.18 3.12 -3.30
CA GLU A 32 3.44 2.78 -3.98
C GLU A 32 3.32 3.08 -5.47
N SER A 33 4.37 3.67 -6.03
CA SER A 33 4.39 4.05 -7.43
C SER A 33 5.09 3.00 -8.30
N PHE A 34 4.77 2.99 -9.58
CA PHE A 34 5.37 2.05 -10.50
C PHE A 34 5.56 2.63 -11.90
N SER A 35 6.49 2.04 -12.63
CA SER A 35 6.77 2.32 -14.03
C SER A 35 6.33 1.16 -14.90
N ILE A 36 5.65 1.43 -16.01
CA ILE A 36 5.20 0.43 -16.97
C ILE A 36 6.26 0.25 -18.05
N PHE A 37 6.73 -0.99 -18.25
CA PHE A 37 7.66 -1.33 -19.32
C PHE A 37 6.95 -1.82 -20.58
N LYS A 38 5.91 -2.67 -20.40
CA LYS A 38 5.21 -3.28 -21.52
C LYS A 38 3.79 -3.66 -21.14
N ARG A 39 2.91 -3.68 -22.14
CA ARG A 39 1.52 -4.11 -22.02
C ARG A 39 1.34 -5.46 -22.70
N TYR A 40 0.63 -6.38 -22.06
CA TYR A 40 0.32 -7.72 -22.56
C TYR A 40 -1.18 -7.97 -22.35
N GLY A 41 -2.01 -7.53 -23.28
CA GLY A 41 -3.46 -7.59 -23.12
C GLY A 41 -3.93 -6.94 -21.82
N ARG A 42 -4.50 -7.76 -20.92
CA ARG A 42 -4.96 -7.31 -19.60
C ARG A 42 -3.86 -7.24 -18.53
N TRP A 43 -2.60 -7.43 -18.89
CA TRP A 43 -1.47 -7.41 -17.97
C TRP A 43 -0.50 -6.29 -18.30
N LEU A 44 0.09 -5.74 -17.26
CA LEU A 44 1.18 -4.75 -17.34
C LEU A 44 2.45 -5.36 -16.75
N LYS A 45 3.55 -5.32 -17.49
CA LYS A 45 4.89 -5.56 -16.94
C LYS A 45 5.36 -4.26 -16.32
N ILE A 46 5.63 -4.27 -15.01
CA ILE A 46 5.96 -3.09 -14.23
C ILE A 46 7.24 -3.27 -13.41
N LYS A 47 7.74 -2.16 -12.90
CA LYS A 47 8.70 -2.08 -11.80
C LYS A 47 8.11 -1.19 -10.71
N ILE A 48 8.08 -1.68 -9.47
CA ILE A 48 7.78 -0.88 -8.29
C ILE A 48 8.96 0.06 -8.08
N ASN A 49 8.70 1.36 -7.93
CA ASN A 49 9.80 2.34 -7.85
C ASN A 49 10.45 2.37 -6.47
N GLU A 50 9.72 2.00 -5.42
CA GLU A 50 10.16 2.04 -4.03
C GLU A 50 11.19 0.95 -3.68
N ASP A 51 11.02 -0.26 -4.21
CA ASP A 51 11.86 -1.43 -3.88
C ASP A 51 12.53 -2.09 -5.10
N GLY A 52 12.16 -1.65 -6.30
CA GLY A 52 12.75 -2.12 -7.55
C GLY A 52 12.23 -3.46 -8.08
N TYR A 53 11.31 -4.13 -7.40
CA TYR A 53 10.73 -5.38 -7.86
C TYR A 53 10.06 -5.24 -9.21
N LYS A 54 10.30 -6.23 -10.09
CA LYS A 54 9.73 -6.32 -11.43
C LYS A 54 8.77 -7.51 -11.54
N GLY A 55 7.68 -7.35 -12.26
CA GLY A 55 6.72 -8.43 -12.50
C GLY A 55 5.47 -7.94 -13.21
N TYR A 56 4.41 -8.70 -13.11
CA TYR A 56 3.17 -8.47 -13.84
C TYR A 56 2.01 -8.19 -12.89
N ILE A 57 1.22 -7.18 -13.20
CA ILE A 57 -0.05 -6.86 -12.54
C ILE A 57 -1.15 -6.82 -13.58
N GLN A 58 -2.39 -7.10 -13.15
CA GLN A 58 -3.54 -6.87 -14.01
C GLN A 58 -3.73 -5.37 -14.25
N ASN A 59 -4.00 -5.00 -15.49
CA ASN A 59 -4.34 -3.63 -15.85
C ASN A 59 -5.68 -3.25 -15.18
N LYS A 60 -5.62 -2.24 -14.34
CA LYS A 60 -6.77 -1.62 -13.67
C LYS A 60 -6.70 -0.11 -13.89
N ASN A 61 -7.74 0.60 -13.52
CA ASN A 61 -7.71 2.06 -13.49
C ASN A 61 -6.88 2.55 -12.30
N PHE A 62 -5.56 2.64 -12.51
CA PHE A 62 -4.64 3.16 -11.50
C PHE A 62 -4.73 4.68 -11.41
N SER A 63 -4.55 5.19 -10.20
CA SER A 63 -4.53 6.63 -9.96
C SER A 63 -3.20 7.25 -10.40
N GLU A 64 -3.24 8.51 -10.81
CA GLU A 64 -2.02 9.31 -10.94
C GLU A 64 -1.32 9.39 -9.59
N PHE A 65 0.02 9.35 -9.60
CA PHE A 65 0.82 9.42 -8.38
C PHE A 65 0.65 10.76 -7.70
N LEU A 66 0.17 10.73 -6.47
CA LEU A 66 0.18 11.87 -5.57
C LEU A 66 1.32 11.70 -4.57
N LYS A 67 2.22 12.69 -4.48
CA LYS A 67 3.32 12.66 -3.50
C LYS A 67 2.74 12.45 -2.10
N PRO A 68 3.05 11.35 -1.42
CA PRO A 68 2.45 11.05 -0.13
C PRO A 68 2.94 12.01 0.94
N SER A 69 2.08 12.32 1.90
CA SER A 69 2.41 13.12 3.08
C SER A 69 2.53 12.26 4.34
N HIS A 70 1.81 11.13 4.39
CA HIS A 70 1.76 10.23 5.55
C HIS A 70 1.89 8.77 5.12
N LYS A 71 2.29 7.94 6.08
CA LYS A 71 2.36 6.47 5.98
C LYS A 71 1.62 5.82 7.14
N VAL A 72 1.01 4.68 6.88
CA VAL A 72 0.38 3.85 7.91
C VAL A 72 1.45 3.29 8.83
N SER A 73 1.29 3.49 10.13
CA SER A 73 2.26 3.13 11.18
C SER A 73 1.77 2.04 12.12
N VAL A 74 0.58 1.53 11.91
CA VAL A 74 -0.03 0.40 12.65
C VAL A 74 -0.20 -0.78 11.70
N LEU A 75 -0.34 -2.00 12.25
CA LEU A 75 -0.49 -3.20 11.45
C LEU A 75 -1.70 -3.15 10.51
N LYS A 76 -2.83 -2.63 11.02
CA LYS A 76 -4.11 -2.49 10.31
C LYS A 76 -4.70 -1.12 10.62
N ALA A 77 -4.72 -0.21 9.67
CA ALA A 77 -5.44 1.05 9.79
C ALA A 77 -6.84 0.93 9.20
N ASN A 78 -7.85 1.23 9.98
CA ASN A 78 -9.23 1.23 9.52
C ASN A 78 -9.51 2.48 8.68
N ILE A 79 -10.16 2.29 7.53
CA ILE A 79 -10.67 3.37 6.69
C ILE A 79 -12.16 3.52 6.95
N TYR A 80 -12.61 4.74 7.17
CA TYR A 80 -13.99 5.11 7.46
C TYR A 80 -14.57 5.97 6.34
N ARG A 81 -15.89 5.87 6.16
CA ARG A 81 -16.62 6.70 5.19
C ARG A 81 -16.72 8.17 5.65
N LEU A 82 -16.85 8.38 6.96
CA LEU A 82 -16.97 9.68 7.60
C LEU A 82 -15.85 9.87 8.63
N PRO A 83 -15.55 11.11 9.08
CA PRO A 83 -14.53 11.39 10.08
C PRO A 83 -14.98 10.99 11.50
N ASN A 84 -15.42 9.76 11.64
CA ASN A 84 -15.82 9.09 12.88
C ASN A 84 -15.64 7.57 12.70
N LYS A 85 -15.86 6.78 13.75
CA LYS A 85 -15.67 5.32 13.72
C LYS A 85 -16.94 4.55 13.35
N SER A 86 -17.98 5.19 12.84
CA SER A 86 -19.30 4.58 12.66
C SER A 86 -19.34 3.52 11.55
N LYS A 87 -18.71 3.78 10.40
CA LYS A 87 -18.73 2.87 9.26
C LYS A 87 -17.34 2.66 8.66
N ARG A 88 -16.73 1.53 9.02
CA ARG A 88 -15.50 1.05 8.37
C ARG A 88 -15.83 0.56 6.97
N VAL A 89 -15.08 1.04 5.99
CA VAL A 89 -15.23 0.65 4.57
C VAL A 89 -14.08 -0.22 4.06
N ASN A 90 -12.91 -0.13 4.68
CA ASN A 90 -11.74 -0.92 4.29
C ASN A 90 -10.68 -0.95 5.40
N ILE A 91 -9.60 -1.68 5.17
CA ILE A 91 -8.40 -1.73 6.01
C ILE A 91 -7.18 -1.48 5.15
N MET A 92 -6.25 -0.66 5.68
CA MET A 92 -4.97 -0.37 5.04
C MET A 92 -3.83 -1.01 5.83
N PRO A 93 -2.92 -1.75 5.17
CA PRO A 93 -1.79 -2.37 5.85
C PRO A 93 -0.71 -1.36 6.24
N PHE A 94 0.14 -1.75 7.20
CA PHE A 94 1.37 -1.05 7.56
C PHE A 94 2.20 -0.70 6.32
N GLY A 95 2.79 0.49 6.31
CA GLY A 95 3.65 0.95 5.21
C GLY A 95 2.90 1.56 4.01
N SER A 96 1.57 1.41 3.92
CA SER A 96 0.78 2.11 2.90
C SER A 96 0.96 3.62 3.01
N LYS A 97 1.04 4.30 1.87
CA LYS A 97 1.33 5.73 1.79
C LYS A 97 0.13 6.49 1.26
N ILE A 98 -0.23 7.58 1.91
CA ILE A 98 -1.37 8.41 1.53
C ILE A 98 -0.98 9.88 1.37
N LYS A 99 -1.70 10.58 0.49
CA LYS A 99 -1.73 12.04 0.47
C LYS A 99 -2.92 12.50 1.30
N VAL A 100 -2.67 13.20 2.39
CA VAL A 100 -3.72 13.84 3.20
C VAL A 100 -4.24 15.06 2.45
N LEU A 101 -5.56 15.13 2.32
CA LEU A 101 -6.29 16.18 1.60
C LEU A 101 -6.98 17.13 2.56
N GLU A 102 -7.46 16.63 3.71
CA GLU A 102 -8.26 17.37 4.68
C GLU A 102 -8.03 16.78 6.08
N LYS A 103 -8.20 17.62 7.11
CA LYS A 103 -8.19 17.22 8.51
C LYS A 103 -9.50 17.60 9.15
N LYS A 104 -10.13 16.68 9.85
CA LYS A 104 -11.34 16.96 10.65
C LYS A 104 -11.30 16.14 11.93
N ASN A 105 -11.39 16.84 13.07
CA ASN A 105 -11.24 16.23 14.40
C ASN A 105 -9.93 15.39 14.48
N ASN A 106 -10.04 14.12 14.86
CA ASN A 106 -8.93 13.18 14.95
C ASN A 106 -8.76 12.34 13.67
N PHE A 107 -9.30 12.77 12.54
CA PHE A 107 -9.26 12.03 11.29
C PHE A 107 -8.60 12.83 10.17
N LEU A 108 -7.89 12.10 9.31
CA LEU A 108 -7.24 12.61 8.12
C LEU A 108 -7.88 12.00 6.89
N LYS A 109 -8.31 12.82 5.94
CA LYS A 109 -8.94 12.42 4.69
C LYS A 109 -7.91 12.16 3.61
N PHE A 110 -8.15 11.12 2.84
CA PHE A 110 -7.45 10.85 1.59
C PHE A 110 -8.47 10.36 0.54
N LEU A 111 -8.02 10.00 -0.66
CA LEU A 111 -8.92 9.66 -1.78
C LEU A 111 -9.94 8.53 -1.49
N LYS A 112 -9.63 7.60 -0.58
CA LYS A 112 -10.50 6.45 -0.30
C LYS A 112 -11.32 6.58 1.00
N GLY A 113 -11.19 7.68 1.71
CA GLY A 113 -11.93 7.90 2.95
C GLY A 113 -11.12 8.58 4.06
N TRP A 114 -11.46 8.27 5.29
CA TRP A 114 -10.88 8.86 6.49
C TRP A 114 -10.13 7.82 7.31
N ILE A 115 -8.95 8.18 7.81
CA ILE A 115 -8.13 7.36 8.72
C ILE A 115 -7.92 8.14 10.02
N HIS A 116 -7.92 7.44 11.15
CA HIS A 116 -7.61 8.06 12.43
C HIS A 116 -6.14 8.52 12.47
N LYS A 117 -5.89 9.73 12.95
CA LYS A 117 -4.54 10.35 12.93
C LYS A 117 -3.48 9.52 13.65
N ASN A 118 -3.85 8.77 14.72
CA ASN A 118 -2.92 7.95 15.48
C ASN A 118 -2.41 6.71 14.71
N ASP A 119 -3.11 6.32 13.63
CA ASP A 119 -2.69 5.21 12.77
C ASP A 119 -1.66 5.63 11.72
N LEU A 120 -1.36 6.93 11.66
CA LEU A 120 -0.52 7.54 10.66
C LEU A 120 0.71 8.23 11.27
N LYS A 121 1.79 8.27 10.51
CA LYS A 121 2.96 9.10 10.75
C LYS A 121 3.32 9.88 9.47
N PRO A 122 3.93 11.06 9.55
CA PRO A 122 4.50 11.72 8.38
C PRO A 122 5.46 10.77 7.64
N VAL A 123 5.57 10.88 6.32
CA VAL A 123 6.52 10.04 5.55
C VAL A 123 7.96 10.25 5.97
N SER A 124 8.31 11.44 6.46
CA SER A 124 9.63 11.79 6.99
C SER A 124 9.94 11.18 8.36
N TYR A 125 8.92 10.63 9.05
CA TYR A 125 9.13 10.03 10.37
C TYR A 125 10.03 8.79 10.27
N VAL A 126 11.10 8.79 11.05
CA VAL A 126 12.01 7.64 11.23
C VAL A 126 11.76 7.02 12.60
N GLU A 127 11.56 5.71 12.64
CA GLU A 127 11.34 4.97 13.89
C GLU A 127 12.65 4.91 14.69
N LYS A 128 12.63 5.45 15.89
CA LYS A 128 13.82 5.48 16.77
C LYS A 128 14.17 4.10 17.33
N ASN A 129 13.17 3.22 17.48
CA ASN A 129 13.36 1.86 17.98
C ASN A 129 12.71 0.84 17.02
N PRO A 130 13.43 0.42 15.95
CA PRO A 130 12.91 -0.52 14.98
C PRO A 130 12.57 -1.88 15.59
N PHE A 131 13.31 -2.35 16.60
CA PHE A 131 13.04 -3.63 17.27
C PHE A 131 11.68 -3.63 17.97
N LYS A 132 11.32 -2.53 18.66
CA LYS A 132 9.99 -2.37 19.25
C LYS A 132 8.91 -2.39 18.17
N LYS A 133 9.18 -1.78 17.02
CA LYS A 133 8.23 -1.73 15.90
C LYS A 133 8.01 -3.09 15.25
N VAL A 134 9.05 -3.91 15.13
CA VAL A 134 8.95 -5.28 14.59
C VAL A 134 7.96 -6.15 15.38
N ASN A 135 7.78 -5.88 16.69
CA ASN A 135 6.84 -6.63 17.53
C ASN A 135 5.38 -6.60 17.02
N ILE A 136 4.97 -5.60 16.25
CA ILE A 136 3.62 -5.57 15.67
C ILE A 136 3.38 -6.69 14.66
N PHE A 137 4.43 -7.33 14.14
CA PHE A 137 4.37 -8.40 13.15
C PHE A 137 4.49 -9.81 13.75
N LYS A 138 4.74 -9.96 15.05
CA LYS A 138 4.99 -11.27 15.71
C LYS A 138 3.92 -12.34 15.43
N SER A 139 2.65 -11.94 15.31
CA SER A 139 1.54 -12.87 15.07
C SER A 139 1.23 -13.09 13.58
N ILE A 140 1.98 -12.44 12.69
CA ILE A 140 1.73 -12.54 11.25
C ILE A 140 2.43 -13.78 10.70
N LYS A 141 1.66 -14.63 10.02
CA LYS A 141 2.19 -15.85 9.39
C LYS A 141 3.12 -15.49 8.23
N TYR A 142 4.11 -16.34 8.01
CA TYR A 142 4.92 -16.28 6.81
C TYR A 142 4.06 -16.48 5.57
N LYS A 143 4.31 -15.66 4.55
CA LYS A 143 3.69 -15.79 3.24
C LYS A 143 4.66 -15.30 2.17
N TRP A 144 5.05 -16.18 1.28
CA TRP A 144 5.92 -15.85 0.16
C TRP A 144 5.40 -14.63 -0.63
N GLY A 145 6.26 -13.65 -0.85
CA GLY A 145 5.90 -12.38 -1.50
C GLY A 145 4.96 -11.48 -0.70
N GLY A 146 4.69 -11.79 0.57
CA GLY A 146 3.73 -11.05 1.39
C GLY A 146 4.29 -9.76 2.00
N LYS A 147 3.52 -8.67 1.97
CA LYS A 147 3.83 -7.36 2.58
C LYS A 147 2.70 -6.83 3.46
N SER A 148 1.76 -7.65 3.88
CA SER A 148 0.58 -7.18 4.61
C SER A 148 0.28 -8.00 5.85
N PHE A 149 -0.70 -7.56 6.65
CA PHE A 149 -1.20 -8.30 7.81
C PHE A 149 -1.80 -9.68 7.46
N LYS A 150 -1.96 -10.01 6.19
CA LYS A 150 -2.38 -11.35 5.71
C LYS A 150 -1.22 -12.32 5.53
N GLY A 151 -0.01 -11.84 5.68
CA GLY A 151 1.23 -12.60 5.58
C GLY A 151 2.39 -11.72 5.13
N ILE A 152 3.58 -12.00 5.64
CA ILE A 152 4.83 -11.30 5.32
C ILE A 152 5.93 -12.32 5.00
N ASP A 153 6.91 -11.93 4.21
CA ASP A 153 8.15 -12.66 3.97
C ASP A 153 9.36 -11.93 4.56
N CYS A 154 10.54 -12.38 4.22
CA CYS A 154 11.81 -11.83 4.71
C CYS A 154 12.34 -10.63 3.90
N SER A 155 11.65 -10.19 2.86
CA SER A 155 12.10 -9.10 1.98
C SER A 155 11.67 -7.72 2.43
#